data_4d50ba8ae96c0e27872c26816d31117d
#
_entry.id   4d50ba8ae96c0e27872c26816d31117d
#
_cell.length_a   1.000
_cell.length_b   1.000
_cell.length_c   1.000
_cell.angle_alpha   90.00
_cell.angle_beta   90.00
_cell.angle_gamma   90.00
#
_symmetry.space_group_name_H-M   'P 1'
#
loop_
_entity.id
_entity.type
_entity.pdbx_description
1 polymer ?
#
loop_
_entity_poly.entity_id
_entity_poly.type
_entity_poly.pdbx_seq_one_letter_code
_entity_poly.pdbx_strand_id
1 'polypeptide(L)'
;MPLKLYSCANCGHWQRYFAPPPDCPVCTDTRNDLPEDGWRFLTAEAVRPMLQGHWRQLGRDMVAFSTTPPHGLNGTGWLLLHPEGNVAFEAAPFYTDDMLAEIERLGGIRFLAASHVHGYGALWQLQDVFRPEVLAIQKEDLWLTKAFRVTRPYDEALELRPGLTLHQVGGHYEGQAVLHDAGRRILFCGDAFKVDQDAAGNSLAVSTHKAFHKNIPLTPGEVRRYRAVIADLDFDTVCTPFEHAPGIGRDIALAVLDDQLRGPPEVRHIPLSELRRSPAP
;
A
#
# COMPACT_ATOMS: atom_id res chain seq x y z
N MET A 1 9.96 22.55 -23.04
CA MET A 1 8.78 21.66 -23.02
C MET A 1 8.15 21.73 -21.65
N PRO A 2 6.82 21.64 -21.53
CA PRO A 2 6.15 21.61 -20.22
C PRO A 2 6.48 20.29 -19.49
N LEU A 3 6.51 20.36 -18.17
CA LEU A 3 6.62 19.19 -17.28
C LEU A 3 5.31 18.38 -17.36
N LYS A 4 5.42 17.09 -17.63
CA LYS A 4 4.28 16.18 -17.75
C LYS A 4 4.34 15.07 -16.71
N LEU A 5 3.21 14.45 -16.45
CA LEU A 5 3.08 13.26 -15.61
C LEU A 5 3.11 12.02 -16.49
N TYR A 6 4.01 11.12 -16.18
CA TYR A 6 4.20 9.83 -16.85
C TYR A 6 4.02 8.69 -15.86
N SER A 7 3.23 7.71 -16.25
CA SER A 7 3.08 6.44 -15.53
C SER A 7 3.89 5.36 -16.22
N CYS A 8 4.67 4.60 -15.47
CA CYS A 8 5.29 3.37 -15.95
C CYS A 8 4.20 2.32 -16.24
N ALA A 9 4.13 1.82 -17.46
CA ALA A 9 3.11 0.84 -17.84
C ALA A 9 3.29 -0.52 -17.14
N ASN A 10 4.49 -0.81 -16.60
CA ASN A 10 4.78 -2.06 -15.90
C ASN A 10 4.31 -2.03 -14.43
N CYS A 11 4.73 -1.03 -13.64
CA CYS A 11 4.39 -0.98 -12.20
C CYS A 11 3.39 0.12 -11.80
N GLY A 12 3.04 1.03 -12.71
CA GLY A 12 2.12 2.14 -12.40
C GLY A 12 2.77 3.33 -11.71
N HIS A 13 4.08 3.33 -11.48
CA HIS A 13 4.77 4.44 -10.80
C HIS A 13 4.72 5.72 -11.63
N TRP A 14 4.30 6.84 -11.01
CA TRP A 14 4.18 8.14 -11.66
C TRP A 14 5.42 9.00 -11.43
N GLN A 15 5.82 9.70 -12.49
CA GLN A 15 6.95 10.64 -12.48
C GLN A 15 6.57 11.94 -13.21
N ARG A 16 7.04 13.08 -12.69
CA ARG A 16 7.01 14.36 -13.43
C ARG A 16 8.31 14.50 -14.22
N TYR A 17 8.19 14.65 -15.52
CA TYR A 17 9.35 14.73 -16.43
C TYR A 17 9.06 15.60 -17.66
N PHE A 18 10.11 16.11 -18.33
CA PHE A 18 9.97 16.94 -19.54
C PHE A 18 9.76 16.11 -20.82
N ALA A 19 10.15 14.86 -20.82
CA ALA A 19 10.02 13.88 -21.89
C ALA A 19 9.69 12.52 -21.26
N PRO A 20 9.36 11.44 -22.01
CA PRO A 20 9.26 10.11 -21.41
C PRO A 20 10.54 9.78 -20.62
N PRO A 21 10.43 9.33 -19.37
CA PRO A 21 11.60 8.97 -18.55
C PRO A 21 12.44 7.89 -19.23
N PRO A 22 13.78 7.88 -19.04
CA PRO A 22 14.65 6.87 -19.63
C PRO A 22 14.47 5.49 -18.99
N ASP A 23 14.06 5.45 -17.73
CA ASP A 23 13.82 4.24 -16.95
C ASP A 23 12.78 4.48 -15.85
N CYS A 24 12.40 3.41 -15.15
CA CYS A 24 11.55 3.49 -13.96
C CYS A 24 12.37 3.14 -12.71
N PRO A 25 12.53 4.06 -11.74
CA PRO A 25 13.34 3.83 -10.54
C PRO A 25 12.79 2.71 -9.65
N VAL A 26 11.53 2.35 -9.79
CA VAL A 26 10.90 1.22 -9.08
C VAL A 26 11.25 -0.10 -9.77
N CYS A 27 11.01 -0.20 -11.09
CA CYS A 27 11.26 -1.44 -11.81
C CYS A 27 12.74 -1.78 -11.97
N THR A 28 13.65 -0.80 -11.89
CA THR A 28 15.13 -1.04 -11.89
C THR A 28 15.63 -1.63 -10.58
N ASP A 29 14.81 -1.61 -9.52
CA ASP A 29 15.14 -2.30 -8.28
C ASP A 29 15.19 -3.82 -8.50
N THR A 30 16.21 -4.47 -7.95
CA THR A 30 16.47 -5.91 -8.13
C THR A 30 15.38 -6.81 -7.55
N ARG A 31 14.50 -6.27 -6.72
CA ARG A 31 13.33 -6.94 -6.16
C ARG A 31 12.20 -7.11 -7.18
N ASN A 32 12.19 -6.31 -8.25
CA ASN A 32 11.15 -6.29 -9.26
C ASN A 32 11.62 -6.96 -10.57
N ASP A 33 10.66 -7.34 -11.40
CA ASP A 33 10.93 -7.82 -12.74
C ASP A 33 11.07 -6.64 -13.70
N LEU A 34 12.14 -6.66 -14.50
CA LEU A 34 12.33 -5.70 -15.59
C LEU A 34 11.34 -6.03 -16.71
N PRO A 35 10.76 -5.01 -17.38
CA PRO A 35 9.94 -5.25 -18.56
C PRO A 35 10.79 -5.83 -19.71
N GLU A 36 10.33 -6.92 -20.31
CA GLU A 36 11.05 -7.63 -21.38
C GLU A 36 11.25 -6.74 -22.62
N ASP A 37 10.25 -5.93 -22.97
CA ASP A 37 10.25 -5.04 -24.14
C ASP A 37 10.81 -3.63 -23.86
N GLY A 38 11.49 -3.44 -22.73
CA GLY A 38 12.00 -2.14 -22.28
C GLY A 38 10.92 -1.25 -21.67
N TRP A 39 11.26 0.05 -21.51
CA TRP A 39 10.41 1.01 -20.79
C TRP A 39 9.29 1.56 -21.68
N ARG A 40 8.08 1.51 -21.20
CA ARG A 40 6.93 2.18 -21.77
C ARG A 40 6.27 3.07 -20.72
N PHE A 41 6.15 4.35 -21.08
CA PHE A 41 5.52 5.35 -20.23
C PHE A 41 4.30 5.95 -20.92
N LEU A 42 3.22 6.10 -20.17
CA LEU A 42 1.98 6.71 -20.62
C LEU A 42 1.79 8.05 -19.90
N THR A 43 1.35 9.09 -20.63
CA THR A 43 1.00 10.35 -19.97
C THR A 43 -0.33 10.23 -19.23
N ALA A 44 -0.61 11.13 -18.28
CA ALA A 44 -1.88 11.15 -17.57
C ALA A 44 -3.08 11.29 -18.53
N GLU A 45 -2.93 12.07 -19.60
CA GLU A 45 -3.95 12.23 -20.63
C GLU A 45 -4.20 10.94 -21.43
N ALA A 46 -3.15 10.11 -21.61
CA ALA A 46 -3.29 8.82 -22.28
C ALA A 46 -3.92 7.76 -21.36
N VAL A 47 -3.60 7.79 -20.06
CA VAL A 47 -4.14 6.83 -19.08
C VAL A 47 -5.63 7.09 -18.81
N ARG A 48 -6.05 8.35 -18.70
CA ARG A 48 -7.43 8.75 -18.35
C ARG A 48 -8.52 7.99 -19.15
N PRO A 49 -8.52 7.95 -20.49
CA PRO A 49 -9.56 7.27 -21.25
C PRO A 49 -9.48 5.74 -21.22
N MET A 50 -8.41 5.17 -20.69
CA MET A 50 -8.19 3.73 -20.67
C MET A 50 -8.85 3.05 -19.47
N LEU A 51 -9.14 3.81 -18.40
CA LEU A 51 -9.54 3.26 -17.11
C LEU A 51 -10.97 3.65 -16.76
N GLN A 52 -11.69 2.71 -16.17
CA GLN A 52 -12.96 2.91 -15.50
C GLN A 52 -12.74 2.86 -13.99
N GLY A 53 -13.28 3.84 -13.27
CA GLY A 53 -13.21 3.93 -11.83
C GLY A 53 -14.30 3.11 -11.14
N HIS A 54 -13.92 2.50 -10.02
CA HIS A 54 -14.84 1.78 -9.17
C HIS A 54 -14.58 2.14 -7.71
N TRP A 55 -15.65 2.11 -6.88
CA TRP A 55 -15.49 2.19 -5.44
C TRP A 55 -16.48 1.28 -4.73
N ARG A 56 -16.08 0.83 -3.57
CA ARG A 56 -16.89 -0.05 -2.73
C ARG A 56 -16.86 0.44 -1.29
N GLN A 57 -18.03 0.67 -0.73
CA GLN A 57 -18.19 0.96 0.69
C GLN A 57 -17.89 -0.30 1.52
N LEU A 58 -17.05 -0.16 2.53
CA LEU A 58 -16.71 -1.21 3.49
C LEU A 58 -17.12 -0.74 4.90
N GLY A 59 -18.14 -1.35 5.44
CA GLY A 59 -18.73 -0.85 6.68
C GLY A 59 -19.36 0.53 6.52
N ARG A 60 -19.31 1.36 7.57
CA ARG A 60 -19.95 2.69 7.58
C ARG A 60 -19.01 3.82 7.15
N ASP A 61 -17.71 3.63 7.32
CA ASP A 61 -16.73 4.70 7.36
C ASP A 61 -15.42 4.38 6.63
N MET A 62 -15.43 3.42 5.72
CA MET A 62 -14.31 3.08 4.86
C MET A 62 -14.77 2.85 3.42
N VAL A 63 -14.01 3.37 2.46
CA VAL A 63 -14.25 3.18 1.02
C VAL A 63 -12.98 2.73 0.34
N ALA A 64 -13.08 1.69 -0.49
CA ALA A 64 -12.01 1.20 -1.35
C ALA A 64 -12.20 1.69 -2.78
N PHE A 65 -11.15 2.27 -3.39
CA PHE A 65 -11.13 2.75 -4.76
C PHE A 65 -10.22 1.90 -5.63
N SER A 66 -10.67 1.52 -6.80
CA SER A 66 -9.93 0.70 -7.76
C SER A 66 -10.25 1.07 -9.21
N THR A 67 -9.50 0.54 -10.17
CA THR A 67 -9.72 0.77 -11.60
C THR A 67 -9.75 -0.51 -12.40
N THR A 68 -10.45 -0.49 -13.55
CA THR A 68 -10.41 -1.53 -14.58
C THR A 68 -10.29 -0.90 -15.98
N PRO A 69 -9.60 -1.54 -16.96
CA PRO A 69 -8.73 -2.72 -16.77
C PRO A 69 -7.54 -2.44 -15.83
N PRO A 70 -6.78 -3.44 -15.39
CA PRO A 70 -5.59 -3.23 -14.57
C PRO A 70 -4.58 -2.30 -15.23
N HIS A 71 -3.98 -1.39 -14.45
CA HIS A 71 -2.88 -0.53 -14.85
C HIS A 71 -1.75 -0.61 -13.83
N GLY A 72 -0.55 -0.97 -14.28
CA GLY A 72 0.57 -1.25 -13.39
C GLY A 72 0.23 -2.38 -12.40
N LEU A 73 0.59 -2.22 -11.14
CA LEU A 73 0.28 -3.19 -10.07
C LEU A 73 -1.20 -3.17 -9.65
N ASN A 74 -1.95 -2.16 -10.06
CA ASN A 74 -3.39 -2.06 -9.84
C ASN A 74 -3.83 -2.10 -8.37
N GLY A 75 -3.11 -1.40 -7.50
CA GLY A 75 -3.43 -1.31 -6.09
C GLY A 75 -4.74 -0.57 -5.77
N THR A 76 -5.25 -0.78 -4.58
CA THR A 76 -6.45 -0.15 -4.02
C THR A 76 -6.09 1.10 -3.24
N GLY A 77 -6.82 2.20 -3.47
CA GLY A 77 -6.81 3.36 -2.59
C GLY A 77 -7.84 3.23 -1.49
N TRP A 78 -7.45 3.46 -0.24
CA TRP A 78 -8.33 3.38 0.93
C TRP A 78 -8.70 4.78 1.41
N LEU A 79 -9.98 5.07 1.61
CA LEU A 79 -10.47 6.30 2.22
C LEU A 79 -11.16 5.97 3.54
N LEU A 80 -10.61 6.49 4.64
CA LEU A 80 -11.14 6.37 5.99
C LEU A 80 -11.91 7.64 6.32
N LEU A 81 -13.23 7.52 6.47
CA LEU A 81 -14.10 8.65 6.77
C LEU A 81 -14.01 9.00 8.26
N HIS A 82 -13.89 10.29 8.54
CA HIS A 82 -13.82 10.78 9.90
C HIS A 82 -14.36 12.21 10.01
N PRO A 83 -15.12 12.54 11.08
CA PRO A 83 -15.69 13.88 11.26
C PRO A 83 -14.65 15.02 11.28
N GLU A 84 -13.45 14.74 11.78
CA GLU A 84 -12.35 15.72 11.84
C GLU A 84 -11.47 15.74 10.58
N GLY A 85 -11.91 15.12 9.48
CA GLY A 85 -11.21 15.06 8.21
C GLY A 85 -10.77 13.64 7.82
N ASN A 86 -11.06 13.29 6.58
CA ASN A 86 -10.78 11.96 6.05
C ASN A 86 -9.28 11.73 5.85
N VAL A 87 -8.89 10.46 5.96
CA VAL A 87 -7.55 9.97 5.67
C VAL A 87 -7.59 9.07 4.45
N ALA A 88 -6.82 9.40 3.42
CA ALA A 88 -6.56 8.46 2.33
C ALA A 88 -5.21 7.76 2.56
N PHE A 89 -5.22 6.44 2.44
CA PHE A 89 -4.03 5.60 2.56
C PHE A 89 -3.91 4.72 1.32
N GLU A 90 -2.72 4.68 0.72
CA GLU A 90 -2.49 4.14 -0.62
C GLU A 90 -3.31 4.88 -1.69
N ALA A 91 -3.02 4.64 -2.95
CA ALA A 91 -3.81 5.21 -4.03
C ALA A 91 -4.07 4.19 -5.14
N ALA A 92 -5.26 4.28 -5.73
CA ALA A 92 -5.56 3.59 -6.98
C ALA A 92 -4.57 4.05 -8.08
N PRO A 93 -4.37 3.26 -9.13
CA PRO A 93 -3.48 3.63 -10.24
C PRO A 93 -3.81 4.98 -10.89
N PHE A 94 -5.09 5.33 -10.90
CA PHE A 94 -5.63 6.59 -11.40
C PHE A 94 -7.02 6.84 -10.78
N TYR A 95 -7.41 8.10 -10.63
CA TYR A 95 -8.75 8.47 -10.20
C TYR A 95 -9.51 9.10 -11.37
N THR A 96 -10.63 8.49 -11.76
CA THR A 96 -11.56 9.08 -12.74
C THR A 96 -12.30 10.26 -12.14
N ASP A 97 -12.92 11.09 -12.99
CA ASP A 97 -13.63 12.27 -12.52
C ASP A 97 -14.79 11.89 -11.55
N ASP A 98 -15.45 10.75 -11.78
CA ASP A 98 -16.49 10.22 -10.91
C ASP A 98 -15.96 9.79 -9.54
N MET A 99 -14.77 9.14 -9.49
CA MET A 99 -14.11 8.79 -8.23
C MET A 99 -13.74 10.03 -7.43
N LEU A 100 -13.19 11.06 -8.09
CA LEU A 100 -12.85 12.32 -7.44
C LEU A 100 -14.10 13.05 -6.92
N ALA A 101 -15.18 13.05 -7.69
CA ALA A 101 -16.46 13.61 -7.27
C ALA A 101 -17.05 12.85 -6.06
N GLU A 102 -16.90 11.53 -6.01
CA GLU A 102 -17.34 10.74 -4.86
C GLU A 102 -16.50 11.06 -3.61
N ILE A 103 -15.18 11.18 -3.75
CA ILE A 103 -14.31 11.58 -2.62
C ILE A 103 -14.70 12.98 -2.11
N GLU A 104 -14.98 13.93 -3.01
CA GLU A 104 -15.45 15.27 -2.65
C GLU A 104 -16.78 15.21 -1.90
N ARG A 105 -17.74 14.42 -2.41
CA ARG A 105 -19.06 14.22 -1.77
C ARG A 105 -18.92 13.64 -0.36
N LEU A 106 -17.90 12.81 -0.13
CA LEU A 106 -17.56 12.21 1.17
C LEU A 106 -16.77 13.15 2.11
N GLY A 107 -16.48 14.39 1.70
CA GLY A 107 -15.81 15.41 2.51
C GLY A 107 -14.34 15.63 2.17
N GLY A 108 -13.88 15.16 1.02
CA GLY A 108 -12.50 15.34 0.56
C GLY A 108 -11.46 14.56 1.37
N ILE A 109 -10.20 15.02 1.32
CA ILE A 109 -9.07 14.38 1.99
C ILE A 109 -8.30 15.42 2.80
N ARG A 110 -8.13 15.19 4.10
CA ARG A 110 -7.31 16.02 4.98
C ARG A 110 -5.91 15.47 5.18
N PHE A 111 -5.78 14.14 5.30
CA PHE A 111 -4.53 13.43 5.49
C PHE A 111 -4.32 12.43 4.38
N LEU A 112 -3.11 12.37 3.83
CA LEU A 112 -2.74 11.48 2.74
C LEU A 112 -1.43 10.79 3.10
N ALA A 113 -1.36 9.46 2.95
CA ALA A 113 -0.18 8.68 3.23
C ALA A 113 -0.15 7.41 2.38
N ALA A 114 1.00 6.75 2.33
CA ALA A 114 1.14 5.43 1.72
C ALA A 114 2.19 4.61 2.46
N SER A 115 2.11 3.29 2.33
CA SER A 115 3.02 2.35 2.97
C SER A 115 4.43 2.40 2.37
N HIS A 116 4.53 2.41 1.06
CA HIS A 116 5.76 2.40 0.27
C HIS A 116 5.45 2.73 -1.20
N VAL A 117 6.45 2.66 -2.08
CA VAL A 117 6.34 3.13 -3.47
C VAL A 117 5.28 2.43 -4.31
N HIS A 118 4.97 1.15 -4.07
CA HIS A 118 3.92 0.44 -4.82
C HIS A 118 2.52 0.96 -4.47
N GLY A 119 2.32 1.48 -3.26
CA GLY A 119 1.08 2.11 -2.81
C GLY A 119 0.92 3.58 -3.25
N TYR A 120 1.93 4.18 -3.90
CA TYR A 120 1.84 5.59 -4.29
C TYR A 120 0.78 5.84 -5.37
N GLY A 121 0.57 4.92 -6.31
CA GLY A 121 -0.43 5.09 -7.33
C GLY A 121 -0.57 6.53 -7.80
N ALA A 122 -1.79 7.04 -7.89
CA ALA A 122 -2.07 8.42 -8.25
C ALA A 122 -2.19 9.38 -7.03
N LEU A 123 -1.33 9.26 -5.99
CA LEU A 123 -1.27 10.21 -4.86
C LEU A 123 -1.14 11.67 -5.33
N TRP A 124 -0.41 11.90 -6.42
CA TRP A 124 -0.27 13.22 -7.03
C TRP A 124 -1.61 13.84 -7.39
N GLN A 125 -2.56 13.03 -7.89
CA GLN A 125 -3.88 13.48 -8.31
C GLN A 125 -4.73 13.87 -7.11
N LEU A 126 -4.70 13.05 -6.04
CA LEU A 126 -5.36 13.36 -4.78
C LEU A 126 -4.77 14.63 -4.15
N GLN A 127 -3.44 14.81 -4.21
CA GLN A 127 -2.79 16.03 -3.71
C GLN A 127 -3.18 17.27 -4.51
N ASP A 128 -3.19 17.17 -5.85
CA ASP A 128 -3.49 18.31 -6.73
C ASP A 128 -4.97 18.76 -6.58
N VAL A 129 -5.91 17.80 -6.38
CA VAL A 129 -7.34 18.08 -6.24
C VAL A 129 -7.71 18.53 -4.83
N PHE A 130 -7.38 17.73 -3.81
CA PHE A 130 -7.89 17.94 -2.44
C PHE A 130 -6.97 18.77 -1.56
N ARG A 131 -5.70 18.97 -1.93
CA ARG A 131 -4.71 19.77 -1.20
C ARG A 131 -4.66 19.41 0.29
N PRO A 132 -4.39 18.13 0.63
CA PRO A 132 -4.40 17.68 2.01
C PRO A 132 -3.42 18.49 2.87
N GLU A 133 -3.76 18.71 4.14
CA GLU A 133 -2.89 19.37 5.12
C GLU A 133 -1.59 18.59 5.32
N VAL A 134 -1.69 17.26 5.32
CA VAL A 134 -0.56 16.36 5.49
C VAL A 134 -0.51 15.37 4.34
N LEU A 135 0.65 15.27 3.69
CA LEU A 135 1.06 14.14 2.89
C LEU A 135 2.30 13.54 3.54
N ALA A 136 2.12 12.37 4.17
CA ALA A 136 3.15 11.69 4.96
C ALA A 136 3.75 10.50 4.20
N ILE A 137 5.08 10.49 4.08
CA ILE A 137 5.87 9.36 3.53
C ILE A 137 7.06 9.14 4.46
N GLN A 138 7.41 7.87 4.65
CA GLN A 138 8.60 7.49 5.41
C GLN A 138 9.88 7.97 4.69
N LYS A 139 10.87 8.43 5.46
CA LYS A 139 12.04 9.16 4.93
C LYS A 139 12.88 8.37 3.94
N GLU A 140 13.05 7.06 4.14
CA GLU A 140 13.88 6.21 3.27
C GLU A 140 13.33 6.12 1.84
N ASP A 141 12.02 6.33 1.64
CA ASP A 141 11.36 6.26 0.33
C ASP A 141 11.15 7.64 -0.34
N LEU A 142 11.64 8.75 0.24
CA LEU A 142 11.45 10.10 -0.32
C LEU A 142 12.02 10.25 -1.72
N TRP A 143 13.09 9.55 -2.06
CA TRP A 143 13.71 9.62 -3.39
C TRP A 143 12.81 9.02 -4.49
N LEU A 144 11.77 8.26 -4.13
CA LEU A 144 10.78 7.67 -5.03
C LEU A 144 9.53 8.55 -5.22
N THR A 145 9.41 9.67 -4.49
CA THR A 145 8.24 10.57 -4.60
C THR A 145 8.37 11.52 -5.80
N LYS A 146 8.39 10.96 -7.02
CA LYS A 146 8.69 11.69 -8.27
C LYS A 146 7.53 12.50 -8.84
N ALA A 147 6.29 12.28 -8.37
CA ALA A 147 5.09 12.91 -8.93
C ALA A 147 4.40 13.88 -7.98
N PHE A 148 4.68 13.85 -6.69
CA PHE A 148 4.03 14.63 -5.65
C PHE A 148 5.04 15.19 -4.64
N ARG A 149 4.58 16.06 -3.74
CA ARG A 149 5.41 16.70 -2.73
C ARG A 149 5.01 16.23 -1.34
N VAL A 150 5.93 15.60 -0.63
CA VAL A 150 5.76 15.22 0.78
C VAL A 150 5.79 16.48 1.64
N THR A 151 4.80 16.63 2.53
CA THR A 151 4.72 17.75 3.48
C THR A 151 5.13 17.34 4.90
N ARG A 152 5.04 16.04 5.20
CA ARG A 152 5.36 15.47 6.51
C ARG A 152 6.18 14.19 6.38
N PRO A 153 7.49 14.27 6.15
CA PRO A 153 8.35 13.09 6.24
C PRO A 153 8.46 12.63 7.71
N TYR A 154 8.61 11.33 7.93
CA TYR A 154 8.76 10.77 9.28
C TYR A 154 9.79 9.64 9.31
N ASP A 155 10.27 9.29 10.50
CA ASP A 155 11.25 8.22 10.72
C ASP A 155 10.55 6.90 11.12
N GLU A 156 10.43 6.62 12.41
CA GLU A 156 9.94 5.35 12.93
C GLU A 156 8.41 5.30 12.99
N ALA A 157 7.78 6.36 13.45
CA ALA A 157 6.33 6.45 13.58
C ALA A 157 5.81 7.88 13.40
N LEU A 158 4.55 7.99 12.98
CA LEU A 158 3.83 9.25 12.90
C LEU A 158 2.35 9.03 13.21
N GLU A 159 1.89 9.61 14.29
CA GLU A 159 0.46 9.71 14.55
C GLU A 159 -0.14 10.80 13.66
N LEU A 160 -1.02 10.39 12.72
CA LEU A 160 -1.76 11.32 11.85
C LEU A 160 -2.89 12.02 12.63
N ARG A 161 -3.50 11.29 13.54
CA ARG A 161 -4.53 11.73 14.49
C ARG A 161 -4.66 10.68 15.60
N PRO A 162 -5.30 11.00 16.75
CA PRO A 162 -5.44 10.06 17.86
C PRO A 162 -5.96 8.69 17.41
N GLY A 163 -5.18 7.65 17.70
CA GLY A 163 -5.50 6.27 17.37
C GLY A 163 -5.29 5.87 15.91
N LEU A 164 -4.70 6.72 15.08
CA LEU A 164 -4.35 6.41 13.68
C LEU A 164 -2.87 6.71 13.45
N THR A 165 -2.03 5.68 13.46
CA THR A 165 -0.57 5.82 13.48
C THR A 165 0.09 5.03 12.36
N LEU A 166 1.00 5.70 11.66
CA LEU A 166 1.96 5.07 10.73
C LEU A 166 3.14 4.52 11.54
N HIS A 167 3.57 3.30 11.23
CA HIS A 167 4.76 2.67 11.81
C HIS A 167 5.65 2.13 10.71
N GLN A 168 6.94 2.49 10.72
CA GLN A 168 7.92 1.88 9.83
C GLN A 168 8.18 0.43 10.25
N VAL A 169 8.12 -0.49 9.30
CA VAL A 169 8.51 -1.89 9.48
C VAL A 169 9.73 -2.25 8.60
N GLY A 170 9.93 -1.56 7.49
CA GLY A 170 10.98 -1.86 6.52
C GLY A 170 10.76 -3.20 5.80
N GLY A 171 11.82 -3.86 5.39
CA GLY A 171 11.77 -5.22 4.83
C GLY A 171 11.46 -5.28 3.35
N HIS A 172 10.21 -5.17 2.93
CA HIS A 172 9.83 -5.16 1.52
C HIS A 172 10.49 -3.97 0.79
N TYR A 173 10.34 -2.77 1.32
CA TYR A 173 11.13 -1.57 1.01
C TYR A 173 11.73 -1.02 2.29
N GLU A 174 12.76 -0.20 2.19
CA GLU A 174 13.42 0.41 3.34
C GLU A 174 12.44 1.29 4.13
N GLY A 175 11.62 2.06 3.41
CA GLY A 175 10.56 2.91 3.97
C GLY A 175 9.20 2.22 4.15
N GLN A 176 9.11 0.89 3.94
CA GLN A 176 7.84 0.17 4.14
C GLN A 176 7.25 0.49 5.51
N ALA A 177 6.02 0.97 5.51
CA ALA A 177 5.26 1.30 6.70
C ALA A 177 3.91 0.57 6.72
N VAL A 178 3.31 0.52 7.90
CA VAL A 178 1.94 0.08 8.10
C VAL A 178 1.13 1.22 8.73
N LEU A 179 -0.15 1.33 8.42
CA LEU A 179 -1.07 2.25 9.11
C LEU A 179 -1.97 1.44 10.03
N HIS A 180 -1.86 1.71 11.33
CA HIS A 180 -2.71 1.10 12.35
C HIS A 180 -3.87 2.04 12.69
N ASP A 181 -5.09 1.56 12.52
CA ASP A 181 -6.32 2.20 12.99
C ASP A 181 -6.83 1.46 14.22
N ALA A 182 -6.49 1.97 15.39
CA ALA A 182 -6.88 1.36 16.67
C ALA A 182 -8.40 1.38 16.89
N GLY A 183 -9.08 2.42 16.39
CA GLY A 183 -10.54 2.56 16.55
C GLY A 183 -11.32 1.53 15.74
N ARG A 184 -10.85 1.21 14.53
CA ARG A 184 -11.46 0.18 13.67
C ARG A 184 -10.84 -1.19 13.86
N ARG A 185 -9.73 -1.30 14.60
CA ARG A 185 -8.93 -2.52 14.76
C ARG A 185 -8.44 -3.06 13.41
N ILE A 186 -7.99 -2.17 12.53
CA ILE A 186 -7.49 -2.49 11.19
C ILE A 186 -6.00 -2.16 11.08
N LEU A 187 -5.25 -3.06 10.46
CA LEU A 187 -3.89 -2.84 10.01
C LEU A 187 -3.88 -2.75 8.47
N PHE A 188 -3.63 -1.57 7.93
CA PHE A 188 -3.29 -1.40 6.52
C PHE A 188 -1.81 -1.69 6.38
N CYS A 189 -1.48 -2.84 5.83
CA CYS A 189 -0.13 -3.37 5.94
C CYS A 189 0.75 -3.10 4.70
N GLY A 190 0.21 -2.47 3.63
CA GLY A 190 0.93 -2.43 2.36
C GLY A 190 1.36 -3.85 1.96
N ASP A 191 2.59 -3.98 1.51
CA ASP A 191 3.16 -5.28 1.12
C ASP A 191 3.93 -5.98 2.26
N ALA A 192 3.71 -5.57 3.54
CA ALA A 192 4.30 -6.27 4.68
C ALA A 192 3.76 -7.71 4.83
N PHE A 193 2.47 -7.90 4.50
CA PHE A 193 1.82 -9.20 4.43
C PHE A 193 1.08 -9.34 3.10
N LYS A 194 1.04 -10.56 2.59
CA LYS A 194 0.16 -10.97 1.50
C LYS A 194 -0.89 -11.94 2.04
N VAL A 195 -2.15 -11.75 1.62
CA VAL A 195 -3.25 -12.64 1.96
C VAL A 195 -3.74 -13.30 0.69
N ASP A 196 -3.62 -14.62 0.60
CA ASP A 196 -4.22 -15.37 -0.50
C ASP A 196 -5.72 -15.57 -0.21
N GLN A 197 -6.57 -15.21 -1.17
CA GLN A 197 -8.03 -15.33 -1.08
C GLN A 197 -8.58 -16.20 -2.20
N ASP A 198 -9.71 -16.86 -1.94
CA ASP A 198 -10.50 -17.51 -2.99
C ASP A 198 -11.33 -16.49 -3.80
N ALA A 199 -12.02 -16.96 -4.83
CA ALA A 199 -12.87 -16.13 -5.67
C ALA A 199 -14.07 -15.48 -4.91
N ALA A 200 -14.41 -15.98 -3.73
CA ALA A 200 -15.44 -15.41 -2.87
C ALA A 200 -14.88 -14.39 -1.85
N GLY A 201 -13.55 -14.19 -1.84
CA GLY A 201 -12.87 -13.29 -0.92
C GLY A 201 -12.56 -13.90 0.45
N ASN A 202 -12.67 -15.22 0.61
CA ASN A 202 -12.28 -15.87 1.86
C ASN A 202 -10.76 -16.00 1.93
N SER A 203 -10.16 -15.62 3.04
CA SER A 203 -8.73 -15.74 3.25
C SER A 203 -8.32 -17.19 3.44
N LEU A 204 -7.33 -17.65 2.67
CA LEU A 204 -6.84 -19.04 2.64
C LEU A 204 -5.49 -19.20 3.34
N ALA A 205 -4.54 -18.31 3.03
CA ALA A 205 -3.18 -18.34 3.56
C ALA A 205 -2.64 -16.93 3.75
N VAL A 206 -1.58 -16.82 4.54
CA VAL A 206 -0.85 -15.56 4.75
C VAL A 206 0.64 -15.82 4.56
N SER A 207 1.33 -14.87 3.93
CA SER A 207 2.78 -14.89 3.75
C SER A 207 3.37 -13.50 3.96
N THR A 208 4.70 -13.46 4.09
CA THR A 208 5.47 -12.22 4.08
C THR A 208 6.76 -12.43 3.30
N HIS A 209 7.18 -11.42 2.55
CA HIS A 209 8.36 -11.50 1.67
C HIS A 209 9.01 -10.14 1.45
N LYS A 210 10.27 -10.17 1.08
CA LYS A 210 11.02 -9.00 0.62
C LYS A 210 10.69 -8.65 -0.83
N ALA A 211 10.44 -9.67 -1.67
CA ALA A 211 10.06 -9.47 -3.06
C ALA A 211 9.12 -10.59 -3.53
N PHE A 212 7.92 -10.21 -3.99
CA PHE A 212 6.91 -11.13 -4.49
C PHE A 212 7.36 -11.84 -5.78
N HIS A 213 7.73 -11.08 -6.80
CA HIS A 213 8.08 -11.62 -8.12
C HIS A 213 9.34 -12.48 -8.11
N LYS A 214 10.30 -12.16 -7.24
CA LYS A 214 11.56 -12.88 -7.10
C LYS A 214 11.54 -13.95 -6.02
N ASN A 215 10.43 -14.07 -5.31
CA ASN A 215 10.28 -15.02 -4.20
C ASN A 215 11.42 -14.90 -3.15
N ILE A 216 11.81 -13.65 -2.84
CA ILE A 216 12.88 -13.36 -1.89
C ILE A 216 12.28 -13.26 -0.48
N PRO A 217 12.74 -14.06 0.49
CA PRO A 217 12.27 -13.96 1.86
C PRO A 217 12.83 -12.72 2.58
N LEU A 218 12.16 -12.32 3.65
CA LEU A 218 12.72 -11.40 4.62
C LEU A 218 13.92 -12.06 5.34
N THR A 219 14.90 -11.25 5.70
CA THR A 219 15.97 -11.70 6.61
C THR A 219 15.42 -11.88 8.04
N PRO A 220 16.03 -12.71 8.88
CA PRO A 220 15.61 -12.83 10.28
C PRO A 220 15.63 -11.53 11.07
N GLY A 221 16.47 -10.56 10.67
CA GLY A 221 16.51 -9.22 11.27
C GLY A 221 15.26 -8.40 10.91
N GLU A 222 14.84 -8.46 9.65
CA GLU A 222 13.60 -7.79 9.16
C GLU A 222 12.36 -8.43 9.79
N VAL A 223 12.31 -9.75 9.87
CA VAL A 223 11.19 -10.45 10.53
C VAL A 223 11.08 -10.05 12.00
N ARG A 224 12.20 -9.98 12.74
CA ARG A 224 12.18 -9.53 14.14
C ARG A 224 11.72 -8.09 14.28
N ARG A 225 12.06 -7.19 13.33
CA ARG A 225 11.56 -5.80 13.32
C ARG A 225 10.06 -5.75 13.09
N TYR A 226 9.53 -6.48 12.11
CA TYR A 226 8.08 -6.60 11.87
C TYR A 226 7.38 -7.06 13.16
N ARG A 227 7.90 -8.15 13.74
CA ARG A 227 7.33 -8.73 14.95
C ARG A 227 7.29 -7.74 16.11
N ALA A 228 8.36 -6.98 16.33
CA ALA A 228 8.43 -6.00 17.40
C ALA A 228 7.37 -4.90 17.26
N VAL A 229 7.15 -4.39 16.04
CA VAL A 229 6.10 -3.39 15.78
C VAL A 229 4.71 -3.99 15.92
N ILE A 230 4.46 -5.15 15.28
CA ILE A 230 3.12 -5.77 15.23
C ILE A 230 2.65 -6.26 16.60
N ALA A 231 3.56 -6.67 17.49
CA ALA A 231 3.22 -7.21 18.81
C ALA A 231 2.42 -6.23 19.69
N ASP A 232 2.66 -4.94 19.54
CA ASP A 232 2.04 -3.89 20.35
C ASP A 232 0.76 -3.31 19.72
N LEU A 233 0.39 -3.76 18.50
CA LEU A 233 -0.77 -3.26 17.77
C LEU A 233 -1.98 -4.17 17.98
N ASP A 234 -3.14 -3.59 18.29
CA ASP A 234 -4.40 -4.33 18.43
C ASP A 234 -5.23 -4.21 17.16
N PHE A 235 -5.34 -5.31 16.39
CA PHE A 235 -6.16 -5.40 15.18
C PHE A 235 -6.69 -6.82 14.97
N ASP A 236 -7.79 -6.92 14.24
CA ASP A 236 -8.42 -8.17 13.84
C ASP A 236 -8.66 -8.27 12.33
N THR A 237 -8.28 -7.22 11.60
CA THR A 237 -8.45 -7.10 10.15
C THR A 237 -7.16 -6.55 9.53
N VAL A 238 -6.74 -7.13 8.41
CA VAL A 238 -5.65 -6.63 7.58
C VAL A 238 -6.22 -6.10 6.26
N CYS A 239 -5.72 -4.96 5.81
CA CYS A 239 -5.89 -4.44 4.45
C CYS A 239 -4.54 -4.39 3.77
N THR A 240 -4.38 -5.08 2.64
CA THR A 240 -3.23 -5.00 1.74
C THR A 240 -3.55 -4.02 0.59
N PRO A 241 -2.66 -3.74 -0.35
CA PRO A 241 -3.02 -3.00 -1.56
C PRO A 241 -4.09 -3.69 -2.43
N PHE A 242 -4.42 -4.95 -2.17
CA PHE A 242 -5.30 -5.75 -3.03
C PHE A 242 -6.49 -6.34 -2.27
N GLU A 243 -6.31 -6.71 -1.01
CA GLU A 243 -7.31 -7.45 -0.23
C GLU A 243 -7.76 -6.68 1.01
N HIS A 244 -9.04 -6.87 1.33
CA HIS A 244 -9.61 -6.61 2.65
C HIS A 244 -9.85 -7.97 3.31
N ALA A 245 -9.15 -8.26 4.40
CA ALA A 245 -9.06 -9.57 5.04
C ALA A 245 -9.51 -9.57 6.51
N PRO A 246 -10.83 -9.53 6.79
CA PRO A 246 -11.35 -9.68 8.14
C PRO A 246 -10.95 -11.04 8.73
N GLY A 247 -10.64 -11.06 10.02
CA GLY A 247 -10.23 -12.27 10.74
C GLY A 247 -8.75 -12.64 10.56
N ILE A 248 -7.96 -11.80 9.87
CA ILE A 248 -6.50 -11.82 9.93
C ILE A 248 -6.08 -10.80 10.97
N GLY A 249 -6.01 -11.23 12.21
CA GLY A 249 -5.64 -10.39 13.34
C GLY A 249 -4.16 -10.48 13.71
N ARG A 250 -3.79 -9.74 14.76
CA ARG A 250 -2.44 -9.70 15.30
C ARG A 250 -1.85 -11.10 15.55
N ASP A 251 -2.61 -12.00 16.14
CA ASP A 251 -2.11 -13.33 16.52
C ASP A 251 -1.74 -14.17 15.28
N ILE A 252 -2.52 -14.05 14.19
CA ILE A 252 -2.19 -14.68 12.91
C ILE A 252 -0.93 -14.05 12.30
N ALA A 253 -0.84 -12.71 12.30
CA ALA A 253 0.34 -12.00 11.79
C ALA A 253 1.61 -12.39 12.57
N LEU A 254 1.54 -12.47 13.90
CA LEU A 254 2.65 -12.92 14.74
C LEU A 254 3.00 -14.38 14.47
N ALA A 255 2.02 -15.27 14.30
CA ALA A 255 2.26 -16.67 14.00
C ALA A 255 3.01 -16.87 12.67
N VAL A 256 2.69 -16.06 11.63
CA VAL A 256 3.43 -16.04 10.36
C VAL A 256 4.88 -15.63 10.57
N LEU A 257 5.12 -14.57 11.33
CA LEU A 257 6.47 -14.07 11.62
C LEU A 257 7.27 -15.07 12.47
N ASP A 258 6.64 -15.68 13.46
CA ASP A 258 7.26 -16.70 14.31
C ASP A 258 7.60 -17.99 13.53
N ASP A 259 6.78 -18.35 12.55
CA ASP A 259 7.07 -19.48 11.65
C ASP A 259 8.35 -19.22 10.84
N GLN A 260 8.48 -18.02 10.28
CA GLN A 260 9.67 -17.64 9.50
C GLN A 260 10.96 -17.57 10.33
N LEU A 261 10.87 -17.39 11.64
CA LEU A 261 12.02 -17.39 12.53
C LEU A 261 12.46 -18.80 12.95
N ARG A 262 11.66 -19.85 12.69
CA ARG A 262 11.96 -21.25 13.10
C ARG A 262 12.86 -22.01 12.15
N GLY A 263 13.00 -21.56 10.91
CA GLY A 263 13.74 -22.26 9.87
C GLY A 263 14.68 -21.34 9.08
N PRO A 264 15.28 -21.86 8.01
CA PRO A 264 16.01 -21.01 7.06
C PRO A 264 15.06 -20.01 6.41
N PRO A 265 15.54 -18.81 6.02
CA PRO A 265 14.72 -17.84 5.34
C PRO A 265 14.14 -18.41 4.04
N GLU A 266 12.82 -18.53 3.98
CA GLU A 266 12.07 -18.95 2.79
C GLU A 266 10.73 -18.25 2.73
N VAL A 267 10.17 -18.09 1.54
CA VAL A 267 8.81 -17.57 1.36
C VAL A 267 7.83 -18.74 1.48
N ARG A 268 6.96 -18.67 2.50
CA ARG A 268 5.92 -19.66 2.74
C ARG A 268 4.55 -19.01 2.76
N HIS A 269 3.63 -19.55 1.99
CA HIS A 269 2.21 -19.24 2.08
C HIS A 269 1.58 -20.19 3.10
N ILE A 270 1.43 -19.71 4.34
CA ILE A 270 1.01 -20.56 5.46
C ILE A 270 -0.51 -20.60 5.53
N PRO A 271 -1.14 -21.80 5.38
CA PRO A 271 -2.58 -21.94 5.46
C PRO A 271 -3.13 -21.47 6.82
N LEU A 272 -4.27 -20.78 6.81
CA LEU A 272 -4.93 -20.33 8.04
C LEU A 272 -5.28 -21.49 8.98
N SER A 273 -5.53 -22.68 8.45
CA SER A 273 -5.76 -23.88 9.24
C SER A 273 -4.56 -24.30 10.07
N GLU A 274 -3.33 -23.98 9.64
CA GLU A 274 -2.11 -24.20 10.42
C GLU A 274 -1.91 -23.09 11.45
N LEU A 275 -2.06 -21.82 11.07
CA LEU A 275 -1.85 -20.65 11.92
C LEU A 275 -2.80 -20.63 13.12
N ARG A 276 -4.04 -21.06 12.95
CA ARG A 276 -5.07 -21.12 14.02
C ARG A 276 -4.87 -22.29 14.99
N ARG A 277 -4.03 -23.27 14.68
CA ARG A 277 -3.72 -24.42 15.56
C ARG A 277 -2.52 -24.20 16.45
N SER A 278 -1.65 -23.24 16.14
CA SER A 278 -0.53 -22.91 16.99
C SER A 278 -1.04 -22.24 18.25
N PRO A 279 -0.82 -22.81 19.45
CA PRO A 279 -1.14 -22.11 20.69
C PRO A 279 -0.35 -20.80 20.72
N ALA A 280 -1.01 -19.70 21.09
CA ALA A 280 -0.32 -18.46 21.41
C ALA A 280 0.79 -18.75 22.44
N PRO A 281 2.01 -18.20 22.27
CA PRO A 281 3.11 -18.41 23.20
C PRO A 281 2.84 -17.86 24.59
#